data_53ae3b590287c6a76e88ba05c4604261
#
_entry.id   53ae3b590287c6a76e88ba05c4604261
#
_cell.length_a   1.000
_cell.length_b   1.000
_cell.length_c   1.000
_cell.angle_alpha   90.00
_cell.angle_beta   90.00
_cell.angle_gamma   90.00
#
_symmetry.space_group_name_H-M   'P 1'
#
loop_
_entity.id
_entity.type
_entity.pdbx_description
1 polymer ?
#
loop_
_entity_poly.entity_id
_entity_poly.type
_entity_poly.pdbx_seq_one_letter_code
_entity_poly.pdbx_strand_id
1 'polypeptide(L)'
;MSTASTKQGPTINDWRPEDNNFWQSTGESIANRNLWISIPALLLAFAIWMVFSVVVVSLNKIGFNFTTDQLFWLTSLPAVSGATLRIFYSFMVPIFGGRRWTALSTASLLIPAIWMGFAVQNTSTPFWHFITIALLCGLGGGN
;
A
#
# COMPACT_ATOMS: atom_id res chain seq x y z
N MET A 1 9.35 -41.73 -17.43
CA MET A 1 9.91 -40.39 -17.71
C MET A 1 9.63 -39.53 -16.48
N SER A 2 10.66 -39.27 -15.71
CA SER A 2 10.57 -38.52 -14.45
C SER A 2 10.42 -37.03 -14.79
N THR A 3 9.27 -36.46 -14.49
CA THR A 3 9.07 -35.00 -14.53
C THR A 3 9.83 -34.39 -13.36
N ALA A 4 11.03 -33.93 -13.62
CA ALA A 4 11.78 -33.12 -12.66
C ALA A 4 10.97 -31.85 -12.35
N SER A 5 10.32 -31.83 -11.22
CA SER A 5 9.77 -30.62 -10.61
C SER A 5 10.93 -29.68 -10.30
N THR A 6 11.27 -28.83 -11.24
CA THR A 6 12.20 -27.72 -11.01
C THR A 6 11.56 -26.81 -9.96
N LYS A 7 12.05 -26.87 -8.73
CA LYS A 7 11.76 -25.86 -7.71
C LYS A 7 12.22 -24.53 -8.26
N GLN A 8 11.30 -23.79 -8.87
CA GLN A 8 11.58 -22.41 -9.26
C GLN A 8 11.94 -21.61 -8.02
N GLY A 9 13.09 -20.96 -8.06
CA GLY A 9 13.52 -20.05 -7.02
C GLY A 9 12.55 -18.86 -6.86
N PRO A 10 12.81 -17.94 -5.95
CA PRO A 10 11.95 -16.78 -5.70
C PRO A 10 11.85 -15.82 -6.90
N THR A 11 12.68 -16.00 -7.91
CA THR A 11 12.75 -15.16 -9.12
C THR A 11 12.35 -15.98 -10.34
N ILE A 12 11.41 -15.47 -11.13
CA ILE A 12 10.98 -16.10 -12.38
C ILE A 12 11.96 -15.64 -13.46
N ASN A 13 12.80 -16.55 -13.93
CA ASN A 13 13.82 -16.26 -14.98
C ASN A 13 13.32 -16.54 -16.38
N ASP A 14 12.30 -17.39 -16.55
CA ASP A 14 11.69 -17.75 -17.82
C ASP A 14 10.19 -17.44 -17.72
N TRP A 15 9.75 -16.44 -18.46
CA TRP A 15 8.35 -16.01 -18.51
C TRP A 15 7.93 -15.76 -19.94
N ARG A 16 7.16 -16.71 -20.48
CA ARG A 16 6.70 -16.72 -21.87
C ARG A 16 5.17 -16.83 -21.94
N PRO A 17 4.42 -15.76 -21.61
CA PRO A 17 2.96 -15.80 -21.57
C PRO A 17 2.33 -16.05 -22.93
N GLU A 18 3.03 -15.77 -24.04
CA GLU A 18 2.58 -15.99 -25.41
C GLU A 18 2.68 -17.47 -25.85
N ASP A 19 3.44 -18.29 -25.12
CA ASP A 19 3.55 -19.73 -25.39
C ASP A 19 2.41 -20.47 -24.67
N ASN A 20 1.45 -20.97 -25.43
CA ASN A 20 0.29 -21.66 -24.89
C ASN A 20 0.66 -22.90 -24.05
N ASN A 21 1.70 -23.63 -24.42
CA ASN A 21 2.14 -24.79 -23.66
C ASN A 21 2.74 -24.39 -22.31
N PHE A 22 3.56 -23.33 -22.31
CA PHE A 22 4.11 -22.76 -21.08
C PHE A 22 2.99 -22.19 -20.19
N TRP A 23 2.03 -21.48 -20.79
CA TRP A 23 0.92 -20.90 -20.04
C TRP A 23 0.10 -21.97 -19.33
N GLN A 24 -0.37 -22.99 -20.04
CA GLN A 24 -1.19 -24.07 -19.48
C GLN A 24 -0.45 -24.93 -18.46
N SER A 25 0.86 -25.15 -18.62
CA SER A 25 1.64 -26.00 -17.74
C SER A 25 2.13 -25.30 -16.46
N THR A 26 2.45 -24.01 -16.55
CA THR A 26 3.16 -23.32 -15.45
C THR A 26 2.68 -21.89 -15.26
N GLY A 27 2.48 -21.13 -16.32
CA GLY A 27 2.22 -19.69 -16.27
C GLY A 27 0.93 -19.35 -15.55
N GLU A 28 -0.16 -20.03 -15.85
CA GLU A 28 -1.48 -19.81 -15.27
C GLU A 28 -1.48 -20.02 -13.74
N SER A 29 -0.85 -21.07 -13.27
CA SER A 29 -0.74 -21.37 -11.84
C SER A 29 0.01 -20.27 -11.06
N ILE A 30 1.11 -19.79 -11.64
CA ILE A 30 1.91 -18.71 -11.04
C ILE A 30 1.11 -17.40 -11.05
N ALA A 31 0.47 -17.07 -12.18
CA ALA A 31 -0.32 -15.86 -12.31
C ALA A 31 -1.50 -15.83 -11.33
N ASN A 32 -2.25 -16.91 -11.25
CA ASN A 32 -3.38 -17.04 -10.31
C ASN A 32 -2.94 -16.92 -8.86
N ARG A 33 -1.87 -17.58 -8.46
CA ARG A 33 -1.33 -17.44 -7.09
C ARG A 33 -0.95 -16.01 -6.78
N ASN A 34 -0.27 -15.32 -7.68
CA ASN A 34 0.12 -13.93 -7.48
C ASN A 34 -1.09 -13.01 -7.41
N LEU A 35 -2.08 -13.23 -8.27
CA LEU A 35 -3.34 -12.48 -8.28
C LEU A 35 -4.07 -12.61 -6.94
N TRP A 36 -4.26 -13.83 -6.45
CA TRP A 36 -4.95 -14.10 -5.18
C TRP A 36 -4.23 -13.54 -3.94
N ILE A 37 -2.92 -13.37 -4.00
CA ILE A 37 -2.15 -12.70 -2.93
C ILE A 37 -2.26 -11.18 -3.07
N SER A 38 -2.26 -10.66 -4.29
CA SER A 38 -2.27 -9.22 -4.54
C SER A 38 -3.62 -8.57 -4.24
N ILE A 39 -4.73 -9.26 -4.52
CA ILE A 39 -6.09 -8.74 -4.27
C ILE A 39 -6.30 -8.38 -2.79
N PRO A 40 -6.07 -9.28 -1.80
CA PRO A 40 -6.23 -8.92 -0.39
C PRO A 40 -5.25 -7.84 0.06
N ALA A 41 -4.02 -7.84 -0.43
CA ALA A 41 -3.03 -6.82 -0.09
C ALA A 41 -3.48 -5.42 -0.54
N LEU A 42 -3.96 -5.30 -1.79
CA LEU A 42 -4.51 -4.06 -2.33
C LEU A 42 -5.78 -3.62 -1.57
N LEU A 43 -6.67 -4.56 -1.28
CA LEU A 43 -7.89 -4.29 -0.53
C LEU A 43 -7.57 -3.73 0.86
N LEU A 44 -6.62 -4.33 1.58
CA LEU A 44 -6.20 -3.87 2.90
C LEU A 44 -5.54 -2.49 2.84
N ALA A 45 -4.68 -2.25 1.86
CA ALA A 45 -4.04 -0.95 1.67
C ALA A 45 -5.09 0.14 1.41
N PHE A 46 -6.07 -0.14 0.57
CA PHE A 46 -7.16 0.78 0.27
C PHE A 46 -8.08 1.00 1.49
N ALA A 47 -8.37 -0.05 2.25
CA ALA A 47 -9.14 0.03 3.48
C ALA A 47 -8.47 0.95 4.52
N ILE A 48 -7.15 0.85 4.71
CA ILE A 48 -6.40 1.74 5.60
C ILE A 48 -6.55 3.20 5.15
N TRP A 49 -6.46 3.45 3.86
CA TRP A 49 -6.60 4.80 3.31
C TRP A 49 -7.99 5.37 3.54
N MET A 50 -9.04 4.56 3.33
CA MET A 50 -10.43 4.95 3.60
C MET A 50 -10.66 5.19 5.08
N VAL A 51 -10.16 4.32 5.96
CA VAL A 51 -10.25 4.49 7.42
C VAL A 51 -9.58 5.79 7.86
N PHE A 52 -8.39 6.11 7.32
CA PHE A 52 -7.72 7.38 7.60
C PHE A 52 -8.62 8.57 7.29
N SER A 53 -9.24 8.60 6.11
CA SER A 53 -10.14 9.70 5.71
C SER A 53 -11.36 9.82 6.63
N VAL A 54 -11.96 8.70 7.01
CA VAL A 54 -13.12 8.68 7.94
C VAL A 54 -12.71 9.19 9.32
N VAL A 55 -11.56 8.78 9.83
CA VAL A 55 -11.03 9.25 11.12
C VAL A 55 -10.79 10.74 11.09
N VAL A 56 -10.12 11.26 10.04
CA VAL A 56 -9.84 12.70 9.90
C VAL A 56 -11.13 13.54 9.93
N VAL A 57 -12.14 13.16 9.18
CA VAL A 57 -13.43 13.88 9.15
C VAL A 57 -14.14 13.83 10.52
N SER A 58 -13.86 12.80 11.32
CA SER A 58 -14.46 12.59 12.62
C SER A 58 -13.68 13.22 13.78
N LEU A 59 -12.48 13.77 13.57
CA LEU A 59 -11.62 14.31 14.63
C LEU A 59 -12.33 15.34 15.51
N ASN A 60 -13.07 16.27 14.91
CA ASN A 60 -13.78 17.30 15.68
C ASN A 60 -14.92 16.71 16.54
N LYS A 61 -15.47 15.55 16.17
CA LYS A 61 -16.52 14.88 16.96
C LYS A 61 -15.97 14.24 18.23
N ILE A 62 -14.69 13.91 18.25
CA ILE A 62 -14.01 13.31 19.41
C ILE A 62 -13.24 14.32 20.26
N GLY A 63 -13.42 15.62 19.99
CA GLY A 63 -12.94 16.70 20.84
C GLY A 63 -11.75 17.50 20.32
N PHE A 64 -11.31 17.26 19.06
CA PHE A 64 -10.34 18.14 18.40
C PHE A 64 -11.04 19.39 17.87
N ASN A 65 -10.30 20.52 17.84
CA ASN A 65 -10.80 21.81 17.36
C ASN A 65 -10.05 22.24 16.10
N PHE A 66 -10.08 21.40 15.06
CA PHE A 66 -9.48 21.73 13.78
C PHE A 66 -10.45 22.51 12.90
N THR A 67 -9.91 23.47 12.13
CA THR A 67 -10.69 24.22 11.16
C THR A 67 -11.08 23.32 9.98
N THR A 68 -12.11 23.71 9.24
CA THR A 68 -12.53 23.00 8.02
C THR A 68 -11.39 22.89 7.01
N ASP A 69 -10.59 23.96 6.86
CA ASP A 69 -9.43 23.96 5.98
C ASP A 69 -8.36 22.95 6.42
N GLN A 70 -8.11 22.85 7.72
CA GLN A 70 -7.18 21.86 8.28
C GLN A 70 -7.63 20.43 8.00
N LEU A 71 -8.90 20.13 8.19
CA LEU A 71 -9.46 18.81 7.89
C LEU A 71 -9.41 18.51 6.39
N PHE A 72 -9.69 19.49 5.55
CA PHE A 72 -9.57 19.36 4.10
C PHE A 72 -8.14 19.03 3.66
N TRP A 73 -7.16 19.76 4.21
CA TRP A 73 -5.74 19.47 3.94
C TRP A 73 -5.36 18.06 4.38
N LEU A 74 -5.76 17.63 5.58
CA LEU A 74 -5.44 16.28 6.08
C LEU A 74 -6.03 15.17 5.19
N THR A 75 -7.23 15.36 4.66
CA THR A 75 -7.85 14.36 3.75
C THR A 75 -7.19 14.35 2.38
N SER A 76 -6.66 15.49 1.92
CA SER A 76 -6.05 15.63 0.59
C SER A 76 -4.57 15.22 0.57
N LEU A 77 -3.84 15.40 1.66
CA LEU A 77 -2.40 15.14 1.74
C LEU A 77 -1.99 13.71 1.35
N PRO A 78 -2.69 12.64 1.77
CA PRO A 78 -2.33 11.28 1.35
C PRO A 78 -2.40 11.11 -0.17
N ALA A 79 -3.40 11.71 -0.82
CA ALA A 79 -3.56 11.66 -2.26
C ALA A 79 -2.42 12.39 -2.98
N VAL A 80 -2.07 13.59 -2.52
CA VAL A 80 -0.98 14.40 -3.09
C VAL A 80 0.37 13.71 -2.90
N SER A 81 0.67 13.22 -1.68
CA SER A 81 1.94 12.53 -1.42
C SER A 81 2.04 11.22 -2.19
N GLY A 82 0.96 10.43 -2.24
CA GLY A 82 0.91 9.19 -3.01
C GLY A 82 1.07 9.42 -4.52
N ALA A 83 0.42 10.44 -5.08
CA ALA A 83 0.55 10.78 -6.49
C ALA A 83 1.97 11.23 -6.84
N THR A 84 2.59 12.06 -6.01
CA THR A 84 3.97 12.53 -6.21
C THR A 84 4.97 11.40 -6.13
N LEU A 85 4.83 10.51 -5.14
CA LEU A 85 5.73 9.39 -4.94
C LEU A 85 5.60 8.31 -5.99
N ARG A 86 4.46 8.22 -6.68
CA ARG A 86 4.25 7.26 -7.77
C ARG A 86 5.27 7.40 -8.90
N ILE A 87 5.75 8.62 -9.14
CA ILE A 87 6.83 8.88 -10.12
C ILE A 87 8.10 8.12 -9.70
N PHE A 88 8.49 8.21 -8.42
CA PHE A 88 9.68 7.53 -7.90
C PHE A 88 9.47 6.00 -7.83
N TYR A 89 8.28 5.55 -7.50
CA TYR A 89 7.94 4.13 -7.40
C TYR A 89 8.03 3.40 -8.73
N SER A 90 7.80 4.10 -9.85
CA SER A 90 7.97 3.54 -11.19
C SER A 90 9.38 3.00 -11.43
N PHE A 91 10.38 3.64 -10.81
CA PHE A 91 11.78 3.21 -10.92
C PHE A 91 12.17 2.15 -9.88
N MET A 92 11.43 2.06 -8.77
CA MET A 92 11.77 1.14 -7.67
C MET A 92 11.40 -0.31 -7.99
N VAL A 93 10.30 -0.53 -8.71
CA VAL A 93 9.83 -1.88 -9.08
C VAL A 93 10.86 -2.64 -9.93
N PRO A 94 11.49 -2.06 -10.97
CA PRO A 94 12.54 -2.72 -11.73
C PRO A 94 13.80 -3.01 -10.90
N ILE A 95 14.14 -2.18 -9.91
CA ILE A 95 15.36 -2.30 -9.10
C ILE A 95 15.20 -3.37 -8.01
N PHE A 96 14.12 -3.32 -7.25
CA PHE A 96 13.91 -4.20 -6.07
C PHE A 96 13.08 -5.44 -6.36
N GLY A 97 12.40 -5.48 -7.53
CA GLY A 97 11.44 -6.50 -7.89
C GLY A 97 10.05 -6.25 -7.26
N GLY A 98 9.00 -6.45 -8.05
CA GLY A 98 7.63 -6.12 -7.67
C GLY A 98 7.18 -6.74 -6.35
N ARG A 99 7.49 -8.03 -6.11
CA ARG A 99 7.11 -8.74 -4.89
C ARG A 99 7.65 -8.11 -3.61
N ARG A 100 8.95 -7.78 -3.60
CA ARG A 100 9.61 -7.18 -2.42
C ARG A 100 9.13 -5.76 -2.21
N TRP A 101 9.00 -5.02 -3.31
CA TRP A 101 8.54 -3.64 -3.25
C TRP A 101 7.12 -3.53 -2.73
N THR A 102 6.17 -4.31 -3.25
CA THR A 102 4.78 -4.34 -2.77
C THR A 102 4.70 -4.74 -1.29
N ALA A 103 5.45 -5.75 -0.87
CA ALA A 103 5.47 -6.16 0.53
C ALA A 103 5.99 -5.03 1.45
N LEU A 104 7.07 -4.35 1.05
CA LEU A 104 7.66 -3.27 1.84
C LEU A 104 6.73 -2.04 1.91
N SER A 105 6.16 -1.63 0.79
CA SER A 105 5.25 -0.48 0.74
C SER A 105 3.95 -0.74 1.48
N THR A 106 3.38 -1.93 1.37
CA THR A 106 2.18 -2.30 2.15
C THR A 106 2.50 -2.38 3.65
N ALA A 107 3.65 -2.93 4.03
CA ALA A 107 4.07 -2.97 5.42
C ALA A 107 4.31 -1.58 6.01
N SER A 108 4.76 -0.61 5.22
CA SER A 108 4.97 0.77 5.67
C SER A 108 3.67 1.46 6.11
N LEU A 109 2.49 1.01 5.63
CA LEU A 109 1.18 1.51 6.07
C LEU A 109 0.87 1.20 7.54
N LEU A 110 1.53 0.21 8.14
CA LEU A 110 1.38 -0.08 9.56
C LEU A 110 1.83 1.09 10.42
N ILE A 111 2.86 1.83 10.00
CA ILE A 111 3.40 2.96 10.77
C ILE A 111 2.35 4.06 10.94
N PRO A 112 1.77 4.64 9.87
CA PRO A 112 0.75 5.66 10.02
C PRO A 112 -0.54 5.13 10.66
N ALA A 113 -0.92 3.87 10.43
CA ALA A 113 -2.10 3.28 11.04
C ALA A 113 -1.98 3.16 12.56
N ILE A 114 -0.86 2.65 13.07
CA ILE A 114 -0.59 2.53 14.50
C ILE A 114 -0.45 3.92 15.12
N TRP A 115 0.29 4.81 14.48
CA TRP A 115 0.48 6.17 14.98
C TRP A 115 -0.83 6.95 15.06
N MET A 116 -1.70 6.81 14.04
CA MET A 116 -3.04 7.39 14.08
C MET A 116 -3.85 6.89 15.28
N GLY A 117 -3.80 5.58 15.56
CA GLY A 117 -4.46 4.98 16.72
C GLY A 117 -4.04 5.59 18.04
N PHE A 118 -2.78 5.94 18.21
CA PHE A 118 -2.30 6.65 19.40
C PHE A 118 -2.61 8.15 19.37
N ALA A 119 -2.50 8.79 18.21
CA ALA A 119 -2.71 10.22 18.07
C ALA A 119 -4.15 10.65 18.42
N VAL A 120 -5.15 9.82 18.10
CA VAL A 120 -6.56 10.13 18.35
C VAL A 120 -6.97 9.94 19.81
N GLN A 121 -6.18 9.24 20.63
CA GLN A 121 -6.49 9.00 22.04
C GLN A 121 -6.24 10.24 22.90
N ASN A 122 -5.45 11.19 22.44
CA ASN A 122 -5.15 12.41 23.16
C ASN A 122 -5.56 13.63 22.34
N THR A 123 -6.58 14.34 22.79
CA THR A 123 -7.09 15.55 22.13
C THR A 123 -6.09 16.71 22.12
N SER A 124 -5.02 16.63 22.92
CA SER A 124 -3.91 17.60 22.90
C SER A 124 -2.86 17.32 21.83
N THR A 125 -3.04 16.26 21.02
CA THR A 125 -2.09 15.94 19.95
C THR A 125 -2.01 17.09 18.93
N PRO A 126 -0.81 17.65 18.68
CA PRO A 126 -0.65 18.76 17.77
C PRO A 126 -1.00 18.40 16.31
N PHE A 127 -1.48 19.36 15.56
CA PHE A 127 -1.88 19.20 14.15
C PHE A 127 -0.78 18.61 13.25
N TRP A 128 0.48 18.95 13.49
CA TRP A 128 1.60 18.46 12.69
C TRP A 128 1.78 16.93 12.76
N HIS A 129 1.38 16.25 13.84
CA HIS A 129 1.35 14.79 13.92
C HIS A 129 0.44 14.21 12.84
N PHE A 130 -0.76 14.78 12.71
CA PHE A 130 -1.72 14.34 11.70
C PHE A 130 -1.23 14.60 10.26
N ILE A 131 -0.53 15.72 10.03
CA ILE A 131 0.12 15.99 8.73
C ILE A 131 1.15 14.91 8.42
N THR A 132 2.01 14.56 9.37
CA THR A 132 3.05 13.54 9.18
C THR A 132 2.43 12.17 8.92
N ILE A 133 1.40 11.80 9.67
CA ILE A 133 0.65 10.55 9.46
C ILE A 133 0.01 10.53 8.07
N ALA A 134 -0.58 11.65 7.62
CA ALA A 134 -1.18 11.78 6.30
C ALA A 134 -0.16 11.57 5.17
N LEU A 135 1.01 12.18 5.28
CA LEU A 135 2.10 12.02 4.32
C LEU A 135 2.62 10.57 4.27
N LEU A 136 2.80 9.93 5.43
CA LEU A 136 3.22 8.53 5.52
C LEU A 136 2.15 7.58 4.96
N CYS A 137 0.87 7.89 5.17
CA CYS A 137 -0.23 7.12 4.61
C CYS A 137 -0.20 7.15 3.07
N GLY A 138 0.07 8.31 2.47
CA GLY A 138 0.26 8.42 1.04
C GLY A 138 1.49 7.69 0.51
N LEU A 139 2.58 7.66 1.29
CA LEU A 139 3.80 6.93 0.95
C LEU A 139 3.55 5.42 0.81
N GLY A 140 2.80 4.83 1.72
CA GLY A 140 2.47 3.41 1.66
C GLY A 140 1.33 3.08 0.68
N GLY A 141 0.41 4.01 0.44
CA GLY A 141 -0.74 3.84 -0.46
C GLY A 141 -0.51 4.27 -1.91
N GLY A 142 0.63 4.88 -2.23
CA GLY A 142 0.98 5.35 -3.57
C GLY A 142 1.50 4.26 -4.53
N ASN A 143 1.50 3.01 -4.09
CA ASN A 143 2.05 1.86 -4.82
C ASN A 143 1.09 1.32 -5.88
#